data_6f3b42b06ba685b6eb483115ff29e46b
#
_entry.id   6f3b42b06ba685b6eb483115ff29e46b
#
_cell.length_a   1.000
_cell.length_b   1.000
_cell.length_c   1.000
_cell.angle_alpha   90.00
_cell.angle_beta   90.00
_cell.angle_gamma   90.00
#
_symmetry.space_group_name_H-M   'P 1'
#
loop_
_entity.id
_entity.type
_entity.pdbx_description
1 polymer ?
#
loop_
_entity_poly.entity_id
_entity_poly.type
_entity_poly.pdbx_seq_one_letter_code
_entity_poly.pdbx_strand_id
1 'polypeptide(L)'
;FPRPEDSADARWIEPTRVVTVRYREWPVDSTLRFPVFVRFRDDKPPLECSMPARHTGELAERAANAPSALVDITEDAPRRALAFTNLKKVFWPEQGYTKGDLIAYYKDVAPALLPYLVDRPVVITRFPDGIDGKWFYQKDLPDWAPAWLRTVTLWSEHSQREIHYVLVDDADGLAYLANLASIPIHVWASRTVDLGRPDWTIVDLDPKGAPREYVVPLALAIHELLEAIALPHYVKTSGQTGLHILIPLGGQLTYEQARNLAYLIGMVIEGRHPTMATTHKNPARRQGRVYLDWGQNAHGQLLVAPYSVRPVP
;
A
#
# COMPACT_ATOMS: atom_id res chain seq x y z
N PHE A 1 18.21 23.17 15.65
CA PHE A 1 17.08 23.37 14.75
C PHE A 1 16.06 24.28 15.43
N PRO A 2 15.53 25.32 14.76
CA PRO A 2 14.45 26.11 15.32
C PRO A 2 13.22 25.22 15.52
N ARG A 3 12.57 25.33 16.68
CA ARG A 3 11.32 24.60 16.95
C ARG A 3 10.18 25.33 16.25
N PRO A 4 9.28 24.63 15.55
CA PRO A 4 8.06 25.23 15.01
C PRO A 4 7.18 25.81 16.12
N GLU A 5 6.54 26.95 15.88
CA GLU A 5 5.70 27.65 16.88
C GLU A 5 4.46 26.85 17.32
N ASP A 6 3.97 25.93 16.50
CA ASP A 6 2.78 25.08 16.75
C ASP A 6 3.11 23.69 17.32
N SER A 7 4.08 23.58 18.22
CA SER A 7 4.58 22.27 18.66
C SER A 7 4.22 21.90 20.10
N ALA A 8 3.12 22.41 20.65
CA ALA A 8 2.72 22.16 22.04
C ALA A 8 2.62 20.65 22.39
N ASP A 9 2.25 19.81 21.41
CA ASP A 9 2.11 18.36 21.57
C ASP A 9 3.25 17.54 20.93
N ALA A 10 4.29 18.20 20.40
CA ALA A 10 5.39 17.53 19.72
C ALA A 10 6.39 16.96 20.73
N ARG A 11 6.70 15.66 20.62
CA ARG A 11 7.82 15.04 21.33
C ARG A 11 9.11 15.24 20.52
N TRP A 12 10.04 15.97 21.08
CA TRP A 12 11.36 16.15 20.51
C TRP A 12 12.28 15.02 20.95
N ILE A 13 12.90 14.36 19.98
CA ILE A 13 13.87 13.29 20.22
C ILE A 13 15.27 13.78 19.79
N GLU A 14 16.30 13.20 20.40
CA GLU A 14 17.66 13.42 19.95
C GLU A 14 17.86 12.77 18.57
N PRO A 15 18.36 13.51 17.55
CA PRO A 15 18.51 12.98 16.20
C PRO A 15 19.70 12.03 16.15
N THR A 16 19.44 10.74 16.22
CA THR A 16 20.46 9.68 16.16
C THR A 16 20.60 9.04 14.78
N ARG A 17 19.66 9.29 13.87
CA ARG A 17 19.62 8.72 12.52
C ARG A 17 19.27 9.78 11.47
N VAL A 18 19.81 9.61 10.27
CA VAL A 18 19.48 10.43 9.10
C VAL A 18 18.46 9.71 8.24
N VAL A 19 17.50 10.47 7.71
CA VAL A 19 16.51 9.97 6.79
C VAL A 19 16.49 10.80 5.51
N THR A 20 16.22 10.16 4.38
CA THR A 20 15.85 10.87 3.15
C THR A 20 14.35 11.07 3.18
N VAL A 21 13.91 12.29 2.97
CA VAL A 21 12.50 12.64 2.81
C VAL A 21 12.28 13.26 1.45
N ARG A 22 11.15 12.95 0.83
CA ARG A 22 10.62 13.68 -0.32
C ARG A 22 9.61 14.68 0.21
N TYR A 23 9.61 15.89 -0.31
CA TYR A 23 8.66 16.93 0.09
C TYR A 23 8.19 17.70 -1.14
N ARG A 24 7.04 18.34 -1.04
CA ARG A 24 6.47 19.12 -2.14
C ARG A 24 7.11 20.50 -2.25
N GLU A 25 7.28 21.16 -1.11
CA GLU A 25 7.92 22.46 -1.02
C GLU A 25 8.55 22.67 0.35
N TRP A 26 9.57 23.54 0.40
CA TRP A 26 10.20 23.98 1.64
C TRP A 26 10.23 25.51 1.67
N PRO A 27 9.17 26.16 2.21
CA PRO A 27 9.12 27.59 2.32
C PRO A 27 10.25 28.11 3.21
N VAL A 28 10.73 29.34 2.91
CA VAL A 28 11.95 29.92 3.52
C VAL A 28 11.90 29.99 5.04
N ASP A 29 10.73 30.18 5.62
CA ASP A 29 10.51 30.39 7.06
C ASP A 29 9.63 29.31 7.72
N SER A 30 9.49 28.13 7.11
CA SER A 30 8.58 27.12 7.63
C SER A 30 9.15 25.69 7.56
N THR A 31 8.36 24.75 8.03
CA THR A 31 8.62 23.32 7.95
C THR A 31 8.40 22.78 6.54
N LEU A 32 9.01 21.63 6.24
CA LEU A 32 8.76 20.91 5.00
C LEU A 32 7.25 20.65 4.82
N ARG A 33 6.71 20.99 3.66
CA ARG A 33 5.31 20.66 3.33
C ARG A 33 5.21 19.28 2.67
N PHE A 34 4.30 18.47 3.20
CA PHE A 34 4.07 17.09 2.75
C PHE A 34 5.33 16.23 2.73
N PRO A 35 6.10 16.14 3.83
CA PRO A 35 7.28 15.30 3.88
C PRO A 35 6.87 13.81 3.84
N VAL A 36 7.46 13.07 2.92
CA VAL A 36 7.29 11.62 2.79
C VAL A 36 8.62 10.96 3.10
N PHE A 37 8.63 10.06 4.06
CA PHE A 37 9.79 9.23 4.36
C PHE A 37 10.15 8.37 3.15
N VAL A 38 11.42 8.36 2.77
CA VAL A 38 11.93 7.54 1.65
C VAL A 38 12.77 6.38 2.17
N ARG A 39 13.81 6.68 2.97
CA ARG A 39 14.71 5.66 3.54
C ARG A 39 15.54 6.21 4.68
N PHE A 40 16.09 5.34 5.50
CA PHE A 40 17.21 5.67 6.38
C PHE A 40 18.51 5.84 5.58
N ARG A 41 19.40 6.67 6.10
CA ARG A 41 20.72 6.96 5.55
C ARG A 41 21.76 6.50 6.55
N ASP A 42 22.00 5.20 6.61
CA ASP A 42 23.01 4.62 7.51
C ASP A 42 24.45 4.94 7.02
N ASP A 43 24.55 5.45 5.80
CA ASP A 43 25.77 5.95 5.15
C ASP A 43 26.12 7.40 5.55
N LYS A 44 25.27 8.10 6.32
CA LYS A 44 25.48 9.50 6.67
C LYS A 44 25.23 9.78 8.16
N PRO A 45 26.22 10.22 8.91
CA PRO A 45 26.05 10.62 10.31
C PRO A 45 25.18 11.88 10.45
N PRO A 46 24.35 12.01 11.51
CA PRO A 46 23.53 13.20 11.73
C PRO A 46 24.30 14.52 11.78
N LEU A 47 25.53 14.51 12.28
CA LEU A 47 26.38 15.71 12.38
C LEU A 47 26.84 16.25 11.02
N GLU A 48 26.81 15.45 9.96
CA GLU A 48 27.09 15.89 8.60
C GLU A 48 25.88 16.48 7.87
N CYS A 49 24.72 16.50 8.51
CA CYS A 49 23.52 17.13 7.97
C CYS A 49 23.54 18.62 8.33
N SER A 50 23.96 19.46 7.39
CA SER A 50 23.84 20.91 7.50
C SER A 50 22.54 21.38 6.86
N MET A 51 21.89 22.39 7.45
CA MET A 51 20.88 23.15 6.71
C MET A 51 21.57 23.88 5.55
N PRO A 52 21.01 23.85 4.33
CA PRO A 52 21.51 24.70 3.27
C PRO A 52 21.47 26.14 3.75
N ALA A 53 22.54 26.91 3.49
CA ALA A 53 22.61 28.32 3.82
C ALA A 53 21.32 28.99 3.30
N ARG A 54 20.67 29.82 4.16
CA ARG A 54 19.43 30.51 3.77
C ARG A 54 19.68 31.28 2.50
N HIS A 55 19.08 30.86 1.41
CA HIS A 55 19.31 31.47 0.12
C HIS A 55 18.49 32.74 -0.01
N THR A 56 19.17 33.85 0.16
CA THR A 56 18.75 35.11 -0.39
C THR A 56 18.93 35.06 -1.92
N GLY A 57 17.83 34.97 -2.68
CA GLY A 57 17.70 35.39 -4.09
C GLY A 57 18.45 34.60 -5.19
N GLU A 58 19.71 34.17 -4.99
CA GLU A 58 20.54 33.64 -6.07
C GLU A 58 20.28 32.16 -6.45
N LEU A 59 19.50 31.39 -5.67
CA LEU A 59 19.19 29.99 -6.02
C LEU A 59 17.86 29.85 -6.77
N ALA A 60 17.02 30.87 -6.79
CA ALA A 60 15.86 30.86 -7.68
C ALA A 60 16.30 30.81 -9.15
N GLU A 61 17.40 31.49 -9.51
CA GLU A 61 17.96 31.44 -10.86
C GLU A 61 18.80 30.19 -11.15
N ARG A 62 19.46 29.59 -10.16
CA ARG A 62 20.19 28.31 -10.34
C ARG A 62 19.26 27.10 -10.35
N ALA A 63 18.14 27.14 -9.63
CA ALA A 63 17.10 26.11 -9.70
C ALA A 63 16.37 26.12 -11.04
N ALA A 64 16.28 27.28 -11.71
CA ALA A 64 15.70 27.40 -13.05
C ALA A 64 16.62 26.87 -14.17
N ASN A 65 17.94 26.73 -13.91
CA ASN A 65 18.95 26.34 -14.90
C ASN A 65 19.70 25.03 -14.60
N ALA A 66 19.38 24.33 -13.50
CA ALA A 66 19.90 23.00 -13.25
C ALA A 66 19.04 21.98 -14.00
N PRO A 67 19.64 20.99 -14.73
CA PRO A 67 18.84 19.91 -15.31
C PRO A 67 18.14 19.21 -14.15
N SER A 68 16.83 19.38 -14.10
CA SER A 68 15.94 18.81 -13.09
C SER A 68 15.98 17.29 -13.20
N ALA A 69 16.74 16.66 -12.30
CA ALA A 69 16.59 15.22 -12.04
C ALA A 69 15.40 14.95 -11.08
N LEU A 70 14.54 15.94 -10.88
CA LEU A 70 13.24 15.78 -10.28
C LEU A 70 12.28 15.42 -11.42
N VAL A 71 11.85 14.17 -11.45
CA VAL A 71 10.67 13.82 -12.22
C VAL A 71 9.54 14.64 -11.61
N ASP A 72 9.27 15.77 -12.25
CA ASP A 72 8.11 16.61 -11.99
C ASP A 72 6.88 15.76 -12.35
N ILE A 73 6.15 15.27 -11.35
CA ILE A 73 4.91 14.51 -11.58
C ILE A 73 3.76 15.49 -11.87
N THR A 74 4.07 16.78 -12.08
CA THR A 74 3.09 17.80 -12.40
C THR A 74 3.31 18.31 -13.83
N GLU A 75 2.38 17.96 -14.68
CA GLU A 75 1.85 18.67 -15.86
C GLU A 75 2.47 18.49 -17.24
N ASP A 76 3.66 17.88 -17.47
CA ASP A 76 4.20 17.80 -18.85
C ASP A 76 4.68 16.41 -19.31
N ALA A 77 4.29 15.32 -18.66
CA ALA A 77 4.27 14.05 -19.39
C ALA A 77 3.18 14.18 -20.48
N PRO A 78 3.50 13.87 -21.77
CA PRO A 78 2.48 13.95 -22.80
C PRO A 78 1.25 13.16 -22.33
N ARG A 79 0.12 13.85 -22.14
CA ARG A 79 -1.14 13.23 -21.68
C ARG A 79 -1.40 12.08 -22.61
N ARG A 80 -1.24 10.86 -22.11
CA ARG A 80 -1.49 9.65 -22.88
C ARG A 80 -2.95 9.67 -23.31
N ALA A 81 -3.21 9.50 -24.59
CA ALA A 81 -4.57 9.45 -25.11
C ALA A 81 -5.24 8.14 -24.65
N LEU A 82 -5.81 8.16 -23.43
CA LEU A 82 -6.57 7.04 -22.89
C LEU A 82 -7.99 7.07 -23.44
N ALA A 83 -8.34 6.10 -24.26
CA ALA A 83 -9.71 5.91 -24.71
C ALA A 83 -10.50 5.15 -23.64
N PHE A 84 -11.40 5.84 -22.94
CA PHE A 84 -12.30 5.23 -21.99
C PHE A 84 -13.59 4.73 -22.65
N THR A 85 -14.04 3.54 -22.25
CA THR A 85 -15.21 2.88 -22.85
C THR A 85 -16.30 2.65 -21.79
N ASN A 86 -17.57 2.69 -22.21
CA ASN A 86 -18.71 2.34 -21.37
C ASN A 86 -18.80 3.11 -20.04
N LEU A 87 -18.45 4.38 -20.02
CA LEU A 87 -18.38 5.20 -18.81
C LEU A 87 -19.69 5.21 -18.01
N LYS A 88 -20.85 5.14 -18.71
CA LYS A 88 -22.18 5.14 -18.08
C LYS A 88 -22.64 3.77 -17.60
N LYS A 89 -21.82 2.71 -17.78
CA LYS A 89 -22.19 1.36 -17.31
C LYS A 89 -22.22 1.37 -15.78
N VAL A 90 -23.37 1.02 -15.21
CA VAL A 90 -23.56 0.91 -13.76
C VAL A 90 -22.79 -0.28 -13.23
N PHE A 91 -21.96 -0.05 -12.22
CA PHE A 91 -21.15 -1.08 -11.56
C PHE A 91 -21.69 -1.41 -10.17
N TRP A 92 -22.33 -0.45 -9.48
CA TRP A 92 -23.02 -0.63 -8.19
C TRP A 92 -24.51 -0.30 -8.39
N PRO A 93 -25.37 -1.30 -8.63
CA PRO A 93 -26.77 -1.05 -8.98
C PRO A 93 -27.56 -0.31 -7.92
N GLU A 94 -27.33 -0.60 -6.64
CA GLU A 94 -28.06 0.04 -5.54
C GLU A 94 -27.72 1.53 -5.37
N GLN A 95 -26.43 1.87 -5.52
CA GLN A 95 -25.93 3.25 -5.34
C GLN A 95 -25.89 4.03 -6.65
N GLY A 96 -26.03 3.36 -7.78
CA GLY A 96 -25.97 3.96 -9.11
C GLY A 96 -24.58 4.35 -9.60
N TYR A 97 -23.51 3.94 -8.88
CA TYR A 97 -22.16 4.24 -9.33
C TYR A 97 -21.79 3.50 -10.60
N THR A 98 -21.14 4.23 -11.48
CA THR A 98 -20.78 3.80 -12.83
C THR A 98 -19.30 3.45 -12.94
N LYS A 99 -18.92 2.87 -14.08
CA LYS A 99 -17.52 2.70 -14.46
C LYS A 99 -16.78 4.06 -14.55
N GLY A 100 -17.45 5.11 -14.97
CA GLY A 100 -16.90 6.47 -15.01
C GLY A 100 -16.52 6.96 -13.61
N ASP A 101 -17.39 6.73 -12.62
CA ASP A 101 -17.13 7.09 -11.23
C ASP A 101 -15.93 6.31 -10.66
N LEU A 102 -15.80 5.03 -10.98
CA LEU A 102 -14.62 4.22 -10.59
C LEU A 102 -13.32 4.79 -11.17
N ILE A 103 -13.33 5.19 -12.45
CA ILE A 103 -12.15 5.79 -13.10
C ILE A 103 -11.82 7.14 -12.45
N ALA A 104 -12.83 7.98 -12.20
CA ALA A 104 -12.64 9.27 -11.53
C ALA A 104 -12.04 9.08 -10.13
N TYR A 105 -12.61 8.18 -9.33
CA TYR A 105 -12.08 7.85 -8.01
C TYR A 105 -10.60 7.45 -8.04
N TYR A 106 -10.22 6.53 -8.93
CA TYR A 106 -8.83 6.08 -8.99
C TYR A 106 -7.86 7.18 -9.48
N LYS A 107 -8.32 8.12 -10.29
CA LYS A 107 -7.54 9.31 -10.64
C LYS A 107 -7.36 10.24 -9.45
N ASP A 108 -8.42 10.50 -8.71
CA ASP A 108 -8.41 11.42 -7.57
C ASP A 108 -7.58 10.87 -6.40
N VAL A 109 -7.66 9.55 -6.14
CA VAL A 109 -6.94 8.90 -5.05
C VAL A 109 -5.51 8.49 -5.43
N ALA A 110 -5.12 8.64 -6.70
CA ALA A 110 -3.81 8.24 -7.20
C ALA A 110 -2.63 8.74 -6.34
N PRO A 111 -2.57 10.02 -5.90
CA PRO A 111 -1.47 10.49 -5.07
C PRO A 111 -1.31 9.72 -3.75
N ALA A 112 -2.42 9.24 -3.18
CA ALA A 112 -2.41 8.47 -1.93
C ALA A 112 -2.19 6.98 -2.16
N LEU A 113 -2.66 6.42 -3.27
CA LEU A 113 -2.60 4.99 -3.57
C LEU A 113 -1.26 4.58 -4.20
N LEU A 114 -0.73 5.35 -5.14
CA LEU A 114 0.49 5.00 -5.90
C LEU A 114 1.71 4.65 -5.04
N PRO A 115 1.99 5.29 -3.89
CA PRO A 115 3.11 4.90 -3.03
C PRO A 115 3.09 3.44 -2.58
N TYR A 116 1.90 2.83 -2.52
CA TYR A 116 1.72 1.42 -2.17
C TYR A 116 1.81 0.47 -3.37
N LEU A 117 1.81 0.99 -4.59
CA LEU A 117 1.86 0.20 -5.84
C LEU A 117 3.24 0.21 -6.49
N VAL A 118 4.03 1.26 -6.26
CA VAL A 118 5.32 1.47 -6.94
C VAL A 118 6.21 0.22 -6.86
N ASP A 119 6.65 -0.24 -8.04
CA ASP A 119 7.52 -1.40 -8.23
C ASP A 119 6.99 -2.71 -7.65
N ARG A 120 5.68 -2.86 -7.52
CA ARG A 120 5.05 -4.11 -7.07
C ARG A 120 4.27 -4.78 -8.18
N PRO A 121 4.39 -6.10 -8.32
CA PRO A 121 3.48 -6.83 -9.20
C PRO A 121 2.04 -6.64 -8.75
N VAL A 122 1.19 -6.17 -9.68
CA VAL A 122 -0.23 -5.93 -9.41
C VAL A 122 -1.06 -7.06 -10.02
N VAL A 123 -2.07 -7.50 -9.28
CA VAL A 123 -3.10 -8.40 -9.75
C VAL A 123 -4.45 -7.70 -9.66
N ILE A 124 -5.16 -7.70 -10.76
CA ILE A 124 -6.48 -7.08 -10.83
C ILE A 124 -7.58 -8.13 -10.78
N THR A 125 -8.71 -7.74 -10.20
CA THR A 125 -9.95 -8.54 -10.29
C THR A 125 -10.94 -7.75 -11.10
N ARG A 126 -11.30 -8.30 -12.25
CA ARG A 126 -12.16 -7.64 -13.23
C ARG A 126 -13.61 -7.99 -13.02
N PHE A 127 -14.45 -6.96 -13.08
CA PHE A 127 -15.91 -7.01 -12.97
C PHE A 127 -16.56 -6.39 -14.21
N PRO A 128 -16.49 -7.02 -15.40
CA PRO A 128 -16.95 -6.41 -16.64
C PRO A 128 -18.42 -5.96 -16.60
N ASP A 129 -19.23 -6.63 -15.80
CA ASP A 129 -20.67 -6.39 -15.68
C ASP A 129 -21.09 -5.81 -14.31
N GLY A 130 -20.14 -5.20 -13.58
CA GLY A 130 -20.37 -4.65 -12.24
C GLY A 130 -20.27 -5.70 -11.14
N ILE A 131 -20.54 -5.28 -9.89
CA ILE A 131 -20.31 -6.11 -8.69
C ILE A 131 -21.18 -7.36 -8.63
N ASP A 132 -22.37 -7.34 -9.22
CA ASP A 132 -23.31 -8.47 -9.26
C ASP A 132 -23.03 -9.42 -10.44
N GLY A 133 -22.13 -9.02 -11.34
CA GLY A 133 -21.77 -9.80 -12.52
C GLY A 133 -20.70 -10.85 -12.26
N LYS A 134 -20.36 -11.59 -13.32
CA LYS A 134 -19.21 -12.51 -13.28
C LYS A 134 -17.90 -11.72 -13.13
N TRP A 135 -17.02 -12.25 -12.31
CA TRP A 135 -15.70 -11.66 -12.08
C TRP A 135 -14.59 -12.71 -12.22
N PHE A 136 -13.38 -12.26 -12.48
CA PHE A 136 -12.21 -13.12 -12.59
C PHE A 136 -10.92 -12.39 -12.22
N TYR A 137 -9.96 -13.17 -11.73
CA TYR A 137 -8.59 -12.66 -11.51
C TYR A 137 -7.85 -12.57 -12.85
N GLN A 138 -7.14 -11.47 -13.03
CA GLN A 138 -6.21 -11.31 -14.14
C GLN A 138 -4.83 -10.94 -13.59
N LYS A 139 -3.90 -11.87 -13.77
CA LYS A 139 -2.48 -11.70 -13.39
C LYS A 139 -1.65 -11.26 -14.59
N ASP A 140 -1.97 -11.83 -15.74
CA ASP A 140 -1.25 -11.66 -16.99
C ASP A 140 -1.83 -10.49 -17.78
N LEU A 141 -0.96 -9.53 -18.12
CA LEU A 141 -1.35 -8.40 -18.96
C LEU A 141 -1.49 -8.91 -20.40
N PRO A 142 -2.60 -8.62 -21.09
CA PRO A 142 -2.82 -9.11 -22.44
C PRO A 142 -1.89 -8.40 -23.45
N ASP A 143 -1.54 -9.06 -24.55
CA ASP A 143 -0.66 -8.56 -25.60
C ASP A 143 -1.14 -7.25 -26.25
N TRP A 144 -2.44 -6.97 -26.20
CA TRP A 144 -3.02 -5.73 -26.72
C TRP A 144 -2.93 -4.56 -25.72
N ALA A 145 -2.39 -4.79 -24.52
CA ALA A 145 -2.21 -3.70 -23.56
C ALA A 145 -1.22 -2.65 -24.09
N PRO A 146 -1.41 -1.38 -23.73
CA PRO A 146 -0.53 -0.33 -24.19
C PRO A 146 0.92 -0.58 -23.79
N ALA A 147 1.84 -0.40 -24.75
CA ALA A 147 3.28 -0.63 -24.56
C ALA A 147 3.93 0.30 -23.50
N TRP A 148 3.26 1.38 -23.11
CA TRP A 148 3.73 2.26 -22.04
C TRP A 148 3.50 1.72 -20.62
N LEU A 149 2.65 0.69 -20.45
CA LEU A 149 2.49 0.01 -19.18
C LEU A 149 3.73 -0.83 -18.88
N ARG A 150 4.39 -0.55 -17.78
CA ARG A 150 5.50 -1.38 -17.33
C ARG A 150 5.00 -2.73 -16.86
N THR A 151 5.80 -3.74 -17.08
CA THR A 151 5.53 -5.10 -16.61
C THR A 151 6.75 -5.71 -15.97
N VAL A 152 6.54 -6.72 -15.15
CA VAL A 152 7.56 -7.66 -14.72
C VAL A 152 7.14 -9.07 -15.10
N THR A 153 8.05 -9.79 -15.76
CA THR A 153 7.81 -11.18 -16.18
C THR A 153 8.26 -12.14 -15.10
N LEU A 154 7.35 -12.97 -14.62
CA LEU A 154 7.62 -13.96 -13.58
C LEU A 154 7.16 -15.34 -14.03
N TRP A 155 7.98 -16.35 -13.73
CA TRP A 155 7.58 -17.73 -13.96
C TRP A 155 6.48 -18.17 -12.97
N SER A 156 5.43 -18.78 -13.48
CA SER A 156 4.35 -19.32 -12.67
C SER A 156 4.40 -20.84 -12.64
N GLU A 157 4.78 -21.41 -11.51
CA GLU A 157 4.80 -22.85 -11.30
C GLU A 157 3.41 -23.48 -11.50
N HIS A 158 2.37 -22.78 -11.09
CA HIS A 158 0.99 -23.26 -11.23
C HIS A 158 0.57 -23.36 -12.69
N SER A 159 0.90 -22.36 -13.52
CA SER A 159 0.49 -22.30 -14.94
C SER A 159 1.57 -22.85 -15.88
N GLN A 160 2.78 -23.17 -15.38
CA GLN A 160 3.94 -23.63 -16.14
C GLN A 160 4.26 -22.73 -17.34
N ARG A 161 4.17 -21.40 -17.10
CA ARG A 161 4.47 -20.38 -18.10
C ARG A 161 4.87 -19.05 -17.46
N GLU A 162 5.42 -18.17 -18.25
CA GLU A 162 5.64 -16.78 -17.87
C GLU A 162 4.33 -16.00 -17.75
N ILE A 163 4.27 -15.10 -16.77
CA ILE A 163 3.16 -14.19 -16.49
C ILE A 163 3.71 -12.77 -16.48
N HIS A 164 3.10 -11.88 -17.26
CA HIS A 164 3.46 -10.46 -17.32
C HIS A 164 2.60 -9.66 -16.35
N TYR A 165 3.11 -9.48 -15.12
CA TYR A 165 2.41 -8.68 -14.11
C TYR A 165 2.57 -7.19 -14.43
N VAL A 166 1.48 -6.44 -14.36
CA VAL A 166 1.52 -4.99 -14.53
C VAL A 166 2.15 -4.31 -13.31
N LEU A 167 2.94 -3.27 -13.60
CA LEU A 167 3.46 -2.31 -12.63
C LEU A 167 2.75 -0.98 -12.85
N VAL A 168 2.25 -0.37 -11.78
CA VAL A 168 1.46 0.87 -11.86
C VAL A 168 2.26 2.01 -11.25
N ASP A 169 2.69 2.93 -12.10
CA ASP A 169 3.61 4.00 -11.70
C ASP A 169 2.91 5.37 -11.63
N ASP A 170 1.75 5.53 -12.29
CA ASP A 170 1.06 6.81 -12.41
C ASP A 170 -0.47 6.69 -12.42
N ALA A 171 -1.15 7.83 -12.41
CA ALA A 171 -2.60 7.92 -12.43
C ALA A 171 -3.21 7.38 -13.73
N ASP A 172 -2.50 7.46 -14.85
CA ASP A 172 -2.97 6.92 -16.13
C ASP A 172 -2.99 5.39 -16.11
N GLY A 173 -1.98 4.76 -15.46
CA GLY A 173 -1.98 3.32 -15.22
C GLY A 173 -3.17 2.88 -14.37
N LEU A 174 -3.47 3.59 -13.28
CA LEU A 174 -4.66 3.34 -12.46
C LEU A 174 -5.97 3.50 -13.25
N ALA A 175 -6.10 4.59 -14.00
CA ALA A 175 -7.26 4.84 -14.85
C ALA A 175 -7.44 3.77 -15.93
N TYR A 176 -6.35 3.28 -16.51
CA TYR A 176 -6.36 2.18 -17.46
C TYR A 176 -6.87 0.88 -16.81
N LEU A 177 -6.38 0.52 -15.63
CA LEU A 177 -6.87 -0.66 -14.91
C LEU A 177 -8.36 -0.53 -14.55
N ALA A 178 -8.80 0.64 -14.10
CA ALA A 178 -10.23 0.91 -13.86
C ALA A 178 -11.05 0.79 -15.16
N ASN A 179 -10.51 1.25 -16.30
CA ASN A 179 -11.16 1.08 -17.59
C ASN A 179 -11.26 -0.39 -18.04
N LEU A 180 -10.37 -1.26 -17.57
CA LEU A 180 -10.50 -2.72 -17.71
C LEU A 180 -11.55 -3.33 -16.76
N ALA A 181 -12.30 -2.50 -16.02
CA ALA A 181 -13.24 -2.90 -14.99
C ALA A 181 -12.57 -3.61 -13.78
N SER A 182 -11.35 -3.21 -13.46
CA SER A 182 -10.69 -3.63 -12.21
C SER A 182 -11.29 -2.84 -11.04
N ILE A 183 -12.02 -3.52 -10.17
CA ILE A 183 -12.55 -2.90 -8.96
C ILE A 183 -11.49 -3.01 -7.86
N PRO A 184 -11.15 -4.18 -7.30
CA PRO A 184 -10.05 -4.24 -6.34
C PRO A 184 -8.71 -4.37 -7.04
N ILE A 185 -7.72 -3.64 -6.50
CA ILE A 185 -6.32 -3.70 -6.88
C ILE A 185 -5.56 -4.43 -5.78
N HIS A 186 -4.92 -5.51 -6.14
CA HIS A 186 -4.12 -6.32 -5.23
C HIS A 186 -2.63 -6.20 -5.56
N VAL A 187 -1.81 -6.18 -4.53
CA VAL A 187 -0.36 -6.07 -4.68
C VAL A 187 0.38 -7.18 -3.96
N TRP A 188 1.56 -7.49 -4.44
CA TRP A 188 2.53 -8.28 -3.70
C TRP A 188 3.11 -7.47 -2.55
N ALA A 189 3.48 -8.14 -1.47
CA ALA A 189 4.15 -7.51 -0.34
C ALA A 189 5.60 -7.11 -0.66
N SER A 190 6.21 -7.68 -1.69
CA SER A 190 7.57 -7.40 -2.18
C SER A 190 7.57 -6.49 -3.40
N ARG A 191 8.73 -5.89 -3.69
CA ARG A 191 8.98 -5.07 -4.88
C ARG A 191 9.85 -5.84 -5.88
N THR A 192 9.85 -5.37 -7.13
CA THR A 192 10.61 -5.99 -8.23
C THR A 192 12.12 -6.02 -8.00
N VAL A 193 12.66 -5.17 -7.13
CA VAL A 193 14.08 -5.16 -6.74
C VAL A 193 14.47 -6.45 -5.99
N ASP A 194 13.58 -6.99 -5.18
CA ASP A 194 13.75 -8.29 -4.52
C ASP A 194 12.38 -8.91 -4.22
N LEU A 195 11.94 -9.77 -5.10
CA LEU A 195 10.65 -10.46 -4.99
C LEU A 195 10.61 -11.53 -3.90
N GLY A 196 11.76 -11.91 -3.35
CA GLY A 196 11.87 -12.89 -2.27
C GLY A 196 11.68 -12.29 -0.87
N ARG A 197 11.72 -10.96 -0.75
CA ARG A 197 11.68 -10.25 0.53
C ARG A 197 10.55 -9.23 0.57
N PRO A 198 9.53 -9.44 1.42
CA PRO A 198 8.42 -8.52 1.56
C PRO A 198 8.82 -7.25 2.34
N ASP A 199 8.22 -6.10 1.97
CA ASP A 199 8.37 -4.83 2.70
C ASP A 199 7.58 -4.80 4.01
N TRP A 200 6.57 -5.65 4.14
CA TRP A 200 5.72 -5.76 5.32
C TRP A 200 5.27 -7.19 5.55
N THR A 201 4.92 -7.50 6.79
CA THR A 201 4.03 -8.60 7.14
C THR A 201 2.71 -8.05 7.66
N ILE A 202 1.66 -8.84 7.59
CA ILE A 202 0.34 -8.43 8.09
C ILE A 202 -0.22 -9.46 9.06
N VAL A 203 -0.98 -8.96 10.05
CA VAL A 203 -1.94 -9.77 10.80
C VAL A 203 -3.32 -9.33 10.30
N ASP A 204 -3.99 -10.20 9.57
CA ASP A 204 -5.33 -9.94 9.03
C ASP A 204 -6.36 -10.50 10.02
N LEU A 205 -7.19 -9.60 10.59
CA LEU A 205 -8.26 -9.95 11.53
C LEU A 205 -9.52 -10.28 10.72
N ASP A 206 -9.78 -11.57 10.48
CA ASP A 206 -10.95 -12.06 9.75
C ASP A 206 -12.05 -12.51 10.72
N PRO A 207 -13.11 -11.69 10.92
CA PRO A 207 -14.21 -12.02 11.84
C PRO A 207 -15.26 -12.95 11.23
N LYS A 208 -14.98 -13.62 10.10
CA LYS A 208 -15.97 -14.49 9.45
C LYS A 208 -16.52 -15.54 10.42
N GLY A 209 -17.80 -15.39 10.78
CA GLY A 209 -18.46 -16.27 11.74
C GLY A 209 -18.19 -15.92 13.22
N ALA A 210 -17.49 -14.82 13.50
CA ALA A 210 -17.26 -14.29 14.84
C ALA A 210 -18.04 -12.97 15.06
N PRO A 211 -18.31 -12.58 16.32
CA PRO A 211 -18.83 -11.26 16.65
C PRO A 211 -17.89 -10.16 16.15
N ARG A 212 -18.44 -9.15 15.46
CA ARG A 212 -17.64 -8.04 14.90
C ARG A 212 -17.02 -7.17 16.00
N GLU A 213 -17.66 -7.10 17.16
CA GLU A 213 -17.17 -6.38 18.35
C GLU A 213 -15.85 -6.93 18.88
N TYR A 214 -15.42 -8.14 18.51
CA TYR A 214 -14.11 -8.68 18.89
C TYR A 214 -12.94 -8.08 18.10
N VAL A 215 -13.20 -7.51 16.92
CA VAL A 215 -12.13 -7.06 16.01
C VAL A 215 -11.32 -5.91 16.60
N VAL A 216 -11.99 -4.88 17.15
CA VAL A 216 -11.30 -3.71 17.70
C VAL A 216 -10.51 -4.04 18.97
N PRO A 217 -11.08 -4.75 19.99
CA PRO A 217 -10.31 -5.19 21.14
C PRO A 217 -9.07 -6.03 20.80
N LEU A 218 -9.18 -6.94 19.81
CA LEU A 218 -8.04 -7.73 19.37
C LEU A 218 -7.00 -6.89 18.63
N ALA A 219 -7.42 -5.90 17.84
CA ALA A 219 -6.50 -4.97 17.19
C ALA A 219 -5.73 -4.13 18.23
N LEU A 220 -6.40 -3.67 19.30
CA LEU A 220 -5.77 -2.97 20.41
C LEU A 220 -4.80 -3.88 21.19
N ALA A 221 -5.16 -5.13 21.43
CA ALA A 221 -4.26 -6.10 22.08
C ALA A 221 -2.99 -6.39 21.23
N ILE A 222 -3.13 -6.41 19.89
CA ILE A 222 -1.97 -6.50 18.99
C ILE A 222 -1.14 -5.22 19.08
N HIS A 223 -1.78 -4.05 19.07
CA HIS A 223 -1.10 -2.76 19.24
C HIS A 223 -0.26 -2.73 20.54
N GLU A 224 -0.85 -3.06 21.67
CA GLU A 224 -0.17 -3.11 22.97
C GLU A 224 1.04 -4.08 22.95
N LEU A 225 0.88 -5.25 22.33
CA LEU A 225 1.97 -6.21 22.17
C LEU A 225 3.12 -5.63 21.35
N LEU A 226 2.80 -5.00 20.21
CA LEU A 226 3.81 -4.47 19.29
C LEU A 226 4.51 -3.23 19.85
N GLU A 227 3.79 -2.36 20.59
CA GLU A 227 4.39 -1.25 21.35
C GLU A 227 5.36 -1.76 22.43
N ALA A 228 4.98 -2.80 23.17
CA ALA A 228 5.81 -3.37 24.23
C ALA A 228 7.16 -3.92 23.71
N ILE A 229 7.20 -4.35 22.45
CA ILE A 229 8.44 -4.83 21.80
C ILE A 229 9.06 -3.80 20.84
N ALA A 230 8.57 -2.55 20.87
CA ALA A 230 9.02 -1.44 20.03
C ALA A 230 9.02 -1.77 18.51
N LEU A 231 8.03 -2.53 18.04
CA LEU A 231 7.89 -2.91 16.64
C LEU A 231 6.89 -1.96 15.93
N PRO A 232 7.35 -1.13 14.98
CA PRO A 232 6.48 -0.22 14.24
C PRO A 232 5.34 -0.96 13.54
N HIS A 233 4.14 -0.41 13.59
CA HIS A 233 2.97 -1.02 12.97
C HIS A 233 1.91 0.02 12.60
N TYR A 234 1.06 -0.35 11.66
CA TYR A 234 0.00 0.51 11.12
C TYR A 234 -1.28 -0.30 10.93
N VAL A 235 -2.43 0.33 11.14
CA VAL A 235 -3.72 -0.31 10.94
C VAL A 235 -4.43 0.28 9.72
N LYS A 236 -5.11 -0.59 8.97
CA LYS A 236 -6.09 -0.17 7.97
C LYS A 236 -7.32 -1.07 8.02
N THR A 237 -8.44 -0.58 7.53
CA THR A 237 -9.62 -1.43 7.29
C THR A 237 -9.34 -2.43 6.17
N SER A 238 -9.90 -3.63 6.26
CA SER A 238 -9.86 -4.60 5.15
C SER A 238 -10.71 -4.14 3.94
N GLY A 239 -11.58 -3.16 4.18
CA GLY A 239 -12.60 -2.71 3.23
C GLY A 239 -13.81 -3.63 3.14
N GLN A 240 -13.96 -4.56 4.09
CA GLN A 240 -15.14 -5.41 4.31
C GLN A 240 -15.50 -5.45 5.79
N THR A 241 -15.06 -6.46 6.52
CA THR A 241 -15.50 -6.69 7.90
C THR A 241 -14.38 -6.69 8.92
N GLY A 242 -13.12 -6.71 8.49
CA GLY A 242 -11.95 -6.88 9.34
C GLY A 242 -10.98 -5.70 9.31
N LEU A 243 -9.86 -5.88 9.99
CA LEU A 243 -8.74 -4.96 10.05
C LEU A 243 -7.45 -5.68 9.62
N HIS A 244 -6.58 -4.97 8.94
CA HIS A 244 -5.21 -5.40 8.64
C HIS A 244 -4.24 -4.60 9.50
N ILE A 245 -3.38 -5.28 10.24
CA ILE A 245 -2.28 -4.66 10.95
C ILE A 245 -1.01 -4.95 10.16
N LEU A 246 -0.41 -3.91 9.60
CA LEU A 246 0.79 -3.98 8.78
C LEU A 246 2.01 -3.69 9.66
N ILE A 247 3.01 -4.52 9.54
CA ILE A 247 4.29 -4.39 10.25
C ILE A 247 5.37 -4.22 9.19
N PRO A 248 6.00 -3.02 9.06
CA PRO A 248 7.06 -2.79 8.10
C PRO A 248 8.28 -3.69 8.36
N LEU A 249 8.81 -4.30 7.32
CA LEU A 249 9.99 -5.18 7.36
C LEU A 249 11.17 -4.61 6.58
N GLY A 250 10.91 -3.66 5.66
CA GLY A 250 11.95 -3.03 4.84
C GLY A 250 12.74 -4.03 3.98
N GLY A 251 12.14 -5.16 3.58
CA GLY A 251 12.81 -6.19 2.78
C GLY A 251 13.90 -6.97 3.54
N GLN A 252 13.94 -6.92 4.87
CA GLN A 252 14.98 -7.59 5.66
C GLN A 252 14.71 -9.07 5.89
N LEU A 253 13.43 -9.48 5.89
CA LEU A 253 13.01 -10.86 6.14
C LEU A 253 12.56 -11.53 4.84
N THR A 254 12.71 -12.86 4.79
CA THR A 254 12.09 -13.68 3.75
C THR A 254 10.58 -13.80 4.00
N TYR A 255 9.83 -14.23 2.99
CA TYR A 255 8.39 -14.51 3.15
C TYR A 255 8.09 -15.54 4.24
N GLU A 256 8.94 -16.54 4.39
CA GLU A 256 8.79 -17.53 5.45
C GLU A 256 8.96 -16.90 6.83
N GLN A 257 10.00 -16.08 7.00
CA GLN A 257 10.25 -15.38 8.26
C GLN A 257 9.14 -14.36 8.58
N ALA A 258 8.68 -13.60 7.56
CA ALA A 258 7.56 -12.67 7.69
C ALA A 258 6.28 -13.38 8.13
N ARG A 259 5.97 -14.52 7.52
CA ARG A 259 4.82 -15.35 7.87
C ARG A 259 4.93 -15.91 9.28
N ASN A 260 6.12 -16.37 9.67
CA ASN A 260 6.35 -16.89 11.02
C ASN A 260 6.23 -15.79 12.08
N LEU A 261 6.68 -14.56 11.79
CA LEU A 261 6.46 -13.41 12.68
C LEU A 261 4.97 -13.15 12.91
N ALA A 262 4.17 -13.07 11.84
CA ALA A 262 2.73 -12.90 11.96
C ALA A 262 2.06 -14.03 12.73
N TYR A 263 2.51 -15.28 12.52
CA TYR A 263 2.02 -16.45 13.26
C TYR A 263 2.34 -16.37 14.75
N LEU A 264 3.57 -16.01 15.13
CA LEU A 264 3.98 -15.84 16.52
C LEU A 264 3.16 -14.77 17.23
N ILE A 265 2.94 -13.62 16.58
CA ILE A 265 2.06 -12.56 17.10
C ILE A 265 0.65 -13.13 17.31
N GLY A 266 0.12 -13.83 16.31
CA GLY A 266 -1.19 -14.48 16.40
C GLY A 266 -1.30 -15.46 17.57
N MET A 267 -0.29 -16.28 17.81
CA MET A 267 -0.24 -17.23 18.92
C MET A 267 -0.26 -16.52 20.29
N VAL A 268 0.50 -15.45 20.43
CA VAL A 268 0.51 -14.66 21.69
C VAL A 268 -0.87 -14.06 21.96
N ILE A 269 -1.50 -13.51 20.92
CA ILE A 269 -2.85 -12.93 21.05
C ILE A 269 -3.91 -14.01 21.31
N GLU A 270 -3.86 -15.14 20.63
CA GLU A 270 -4.75 -16.27 20.90
C GLU A 270 -4.60 -16.76 22.35
N GLY A 271 -3.36 -16.86 22.86
CA GLY A 271 -3.10 -17.23 24.26
C GLY A 271 -3.64 -16.24 25.28
N ARG A 272 -3.63 -14.92 24.95
CA ARG A 272 -4.18 -13.87 25.84
C ARG A 272 -5.71 -13.75 25.74
N HIS A 273 -6.27 -14.07 24.57
CA HIS A 273 -7.69 -13.92 24.24
C HIS A 273 -8.29 -15.21 23.64
N PRO A 274 -8.22 -16.36 24.35
CA PRO A 274 -8.54 -17.68 23.77
C PRO A 274 -10.01 -17.85 23.38
N THR A 275 -10.91 -17.02 23.91
CA THR A 275 -12.34 -17.01 23.57
C THR A 275 -12.68 -16.12 22.37
N MET A 276 -11.79 -15.20 21.99
CA MET A 276 -12.05 -14.19 20.97
C MET A 276 -11.22 -14.43 19.68
N ALA A 277 -9.99 -14.93 19.82
CA ALA A 277 -9.04 -15.07 18.74
C ALA A 277 -8.65 -16.52 18.46
N THR A 278 -8.27 -16.81 17.21
CA THR A 278 -7.70 -18.09 16.83
C THR A 278 -6.76 -17.97 15.63
N THR A 279 -5.70 -18.78 15.62
CA THR A 279 -4.77 -18.94 14.48
C THR A 279 -5.13 -20.12 13.58
N HIS A 280 -6.22 -20.83 13.86
CA HIS A 280 -6.64 -22.00 13.09
C HIS A 280 -7.20 -21.64 11.72
N LYS A 281 -6.54 -22.12 10.65
CA LYS A 281 -6.97 -21.92 9.26
C LYS A 281 -8.32 -22.56 8.96
N ASN A 282 -8.59 -23.74 9.52
CA ASN A 282 -9.84 -24.46 9.27
C ASN A 282 -11.04 -23.74 9.92
N PRO A 283 -12.02 -23.25 9.12
CA PRO A 283 -13.19 -22.55 9.63
C PRO A 283 -13.98 -23.33 10.70
N ALA A 284 -14.07 -24.66 10.56
CA ALA A 284 -14.79 -25.51 11.52
C ALA A 284 -14.16 -25.52 12.93
N ARG A 285 -12.87 -25.16 13.05
CA ARG A 285 -12.16 -25.07 14.33
C ARG A 285 -12.15 -23.67 14.92
N ARG A 286 -12.66 -22.67 14.21
CA ARG A 286 -12.67 -21.27 14.67
C ARG A 286 -13.67 -21.03 15.80
N GLN A 287 -14.78 -21.74 15.82
CA GLN A 287 -15.78 -21.74 16.93
C GLN A 287 -16.26 -20.33 17.30
N GLY A 288 -16.57 -19.49 16.32
CA GLY A 288 -17.02 -18.11 16.56
C GLY A 288 -15.91 -17.14 16.98
N ARG A 289 -14.65 -17.49 16.80
CA ARG A 289 -13.48 -16.64 17.08
C ARG A 289 -12.96 -15.96 15.83
N VAL A 290 -12.41 -14.76 16.00
CA VAL A 290 -11.74 -14.01 14.92
C VAL A 290 -10.48 -14.77 14.51
N TYR A 291 -10.38 -15.06 13.22
CA TYR A 291 -9.18 -15.68 12.67
C TYR A 291 -8.10 -14.62 12.44
N LEU A 292 -6.97 -14.82 13.09
CA LEU A 292 -5.76 -14.03 12.86
C LEU A 292 -5.02 -14.67 11.68
N ASP A 293 -5.31 -14.19 10.45
CA ASP A 293 -4.77 -14.80 9.24
C ASP A 293 -3.31 -14.38 9.01
N TRP A 294 -2.42 -15.28 9.37
CA TRP A 294 -1.00 -15.19 9.12
C TRP A 294 -0.60 -15.78 7.76
N GLY A 295 -1.50 -16.53 7.12
CA GLY A 295 -1.26 -17.19 5.84
C GLY A 295 -1.16 -16.23 4.66
N GLN A 296 -1.72 -15.03 4.78
CA GLN A 296 -1.60 -13.95 3.80
C GLN A 296 -0.16 -13.50 3.53
N ASN A 297 0.78 -13.87 4.40
CA ASN A 297 2.19 -13.55 4.27
C ASN A 297 3.00 -14.59 3.48
N ALA A 298 2.37 -15.50 2.77
CA ALA A 298 3.08 -16.44 1.89
C ALA A 298 3.49 -15.75 0.58
N HIS A 299 4.57 -16.25 -0.04
CA HIS A 299 5.02 -15.74 -1.34
C HIS A 299 3.91 -15.83 -2.40
N GLY A 300 3.71 -14.74 -3.13
CA GLY A 300 2.67 -14.64 -4.14
C GLY A 300 1.24 -14.48 -3.63
N GLN A 301 1.04 -14.38 -2.31
CA GLN A 301 -0.25 -13.97 -1.75
C GLN A 301 -0.49 -12.48 -1.98
N LEU A 302 -1.77 -12.15 -2.09
CA LEU A 302 -2.21 -10.85 -2.54
C LEU A 302 -2.88 -10.09 -1.41
N LEU A 303 -2.46 -8.85 -1.20
CA LEU A 303 -3.14 -7.92 -0.31
C LEU A 303 -3.86 -6.86 -1.13
N VAL A 304 -5.11 -6.56 -0.78
CA VAL A 304 -5.78 -5.39 -1.33
C VAL A 304 -5.04 -4.12 -0.90
N ALA A 305 -4.66 -3.30 -1.87
CA ALA A 305 -3.92 -2.07 -1.61
C ALA A 305 -4.74 -1.09 -0.74
N PRO A 306 -4.10 -0.27 0.11
CA PRO A 306 -4.76 0.88 0.71
C PRO A 306 -5.46 1.73 -0.36
N TYR A 307 -6.61 2.29 -0.03
CA TYR A 307 -7.45 3.10 -0.94
C TYR A 307 -8.03 2.35 -2.15
N SER A 308 -7.83 1.05 -2.26
CA SER A 308 -8.47 0.27 -3.31
C SER A 308 -9.96 0.11 -3.05
N VAL A 309 -10.77 0.27 -4.08
CA VAL A 309 -12.22 0.03 -4.02
C VAL A 309 -12.50 -1.45 -3.77
N ARG A 310 -13.61 -1.74 -3.10
CA ARG A 310 -14.08 -3.11 -2.85
C ARG A 310 -15.38 -3.35 -3.61
N PRO A 311 -15.57 -4.56 -4.17
CA PRO A 311 -16.80 -4.93 -4.89
C PRO A 311 -17.90 -5.36 -3.90
N VAL A 312 -18.27 -4.44 -3.03
CA VAL A 312 -19.34 -4.60 -2.02
C VAL A 312 -20.25 -3.40 -2.09
N PRO A 313 -21.56 -3.57 -1.73
CA PRO A 313 -22.50 -2.47 -1.66
C PRO A 313 -22.08 -1.33 -0.73
#